data_4b9b15b0eb4d4549c7606afe90067661
#
_entry.id   4b9b15b0eb4d4549c7606afe90067661
#
_cell.length_a   1.000
_cell.length_b   1.000
_cell.length_c   1.000
_cell.angle_alpha   90.00
_cell.angle_beta   90.00
_cell.angle_gamma   90.00
#
_symmetry.space_group_name_H-M   'P 1'
#
loop_
_entity.id
_entity.type
_entity.pdbx_description
1 polymer ?
#
loop_
_entity_poly.entity_id
_entity_poly.type
_entity_poly.pdbx_seq_one_letter_code
_entity_poly.pdbx_strand_id
1 'polypeptide(L)'
;MTNPNDSNWIIYGANGYTGELIAREAVRLGLKPTLAGRNKAKVEALAQELGLGYKAFGLDNMDAVSEQLQGFKLVMHCAGPFSATSKPMMEACIKAGAHYLDITGEISVFELAQSLN
;
A
#
# COMPACT_ATOMS: atom_id res chain seq x y z
N MET A 1 8.42 17.27 -10.62
CA MET A 1 7.40 16.39 -11.18
C MET A 1 7.73 14.94 -10.84
N THR A 2 6.74 14.18 -10.46
CA THR A 2 6.95 12.81 -10.02
C THR A 2 6.96 11.85 -11.21
N ASN A 3 8.00 11.04 -11.30
CA ASN A 3 8.07 9.99 -12.30
C ASN A 3 7.19 8.83 -11.83
N PRO A 4 6.33 8.25 -12.67
CA PRO A 4 5.52 7.09 -12.26
C PRO A 4 6.36 5.86 -11.85
N ASN A 5 7.64 5.84 -12.20
CA ASN A 5 8.54 4.77 -11.77
C ASN A 5 9.14 5.02 -10.39
N ASP A 6 8.93 6.20 -9.81
CA ASP A 6 9.43 6.49 -8.47
C ASP A 6 8.62 5.72 -7.42
N SER A 7 9.29 5.28 -6.35
CA SER A 7 8.66 4.55 -5.26
C SER A 7 7.96 5.50 -4.29
N ASN A 8 7.09 6.37 -4.81
CA ASN A 8 6.35 7.33 -3.99
C ASN A 8 4.96 6.84 -3.59
N TRP A 9 4.66 5.58 -3.85
CA TRP A 9 3.44 4.94 -3.38
C TRP A 9 3.76 3.59 -2.77
N ILE A 10 2.88 3.15 -1.88
CA ILE A 10 3.13 1.96 -1.07
C ILE A 10 1.89 1.07 -1.11
N ILE A 11 2.10 -0.24 -1.20
CA ILE A 11 1.04 -1.24 -1.15
C ILE A 11 1.15 -1.92 0.21
N TYR A 12 0.21 -1.65 1.12
CA TYR A 12 0.19 -2.29 2.43
C TYR A 12 -0.66 -3.56 2.36
N GLY A 13 -0.13 -4.66 2.87
CA GLY A 13 -0.76 -5.97 2.71
C GLY A 13 -0.35 -6.63 1.39
N ALA A 14 0.84 -6.28 0.90
CA ALA A 14 1.31 -6.74 -0.41
C ALA A 14 1.48 -8.25 -0.49
N ASN A 15 1.71 -8.91 0.64
CA ASN A 15 1.88 -10.36 0.67
C ASN A 15 0.55 -11.12 0.70
N GLY A 16 -0.58 -10.41 0.77
CA GLY A 16 -1.89 -11.04 0.63
C GLY A 16 -2.24 -11.26 -0.83
N TYR A 17 -3.32 -12.00 -1.09
CA TYR A 17 -3.71 -12.37 -2.45
C TYR A 17 -3.88 -11.14 -3.36
N THR A 18 -4.73 -10.21 -2.96
CA THR A 18 -5.01 -9.03 -3.77
C THR A 18 -3.80 -8.11 -3.88
N GLY A 19 -3.09 -7.91 -2.77
CA GLY A 19 -1.90 -7.06 -2.76
C GLY A 19 -0.82 -7.60 -3.69
N GLU A 20 -0.63 -8.91 -3.69
CA GLU A 20 0.35 -9.52 -4.58
C GLU A 20 -0.03 -9.36 -6.04
N LEU A 21 -1.31 -9.52 -6.38
CA LEU A 21 -1.77 -9.31 -7.76
C LEU A 21 -1.51 -7.88 -8.21
N ILE A 22 -1.78 -6.91 -7.36
CA ILE A 22 -1.55 -5.50 -7.69
C ILE A 22 -0.05 -5.23 -7.84
N ALA A 23 0.77 -5.78 -6.95
CA ALA A 23 2.22 -5.58 -7.01
C ALA A 23 2.79 -6.14 -8.32
N ARG A 24 2.37 -7.34 -8.71
CA ARG A 24 2.85 -7.97 -9.94
C ARG A 24 2.41 -7.19 -11.17
N GLU A 25 1.17 -6.71 -11.18
CA GLU A 25 0.66 -5.90 -12.28
C GLU A 25 1.40 -4.57 -12.38
N ALA A 26 1.69 -3.95 -11.24
CA ALA A 26 2.46 -2.70 -11.21
C ALA A 26 3.84 -2.88 -11.86
N VAL A 27 4.52 -3.97 -11.51
CA VAL A 27 5.84 -4.26 -12.08
C VAL A 27 5.73 -4.52 -13.58
N ARG A 28 4.68 -5.23 -13.99
CA ARG A 28 4.44 -5.48 -15.42
C ARG A 28 4.29 -4.17 -16.20
N LEU A 29 3.72 -3.15 -15.56
CA LEU A 29 3.52 -1.84 -16.16
C LEU A 29 4.74 -0.91 -16.02
N GLY A 30 5.82 -1.39 -15.44
CA GLY A 30 7.04 -0.62 -15.24
C GLY A 30 7.02 0.28 -14.02
N LEU A 31 6.06 0.10 -13.11
CA LEU A 31 5.96 0.88 -11.90
C LEU A 31 6.75 0.22 -10.77
N LYS A 32 7.13 1.00 -9.77
CA LYS A 32 7.96 0.50 -8.66
C LYS A 32 7.41 0.93 -7.31
N PRO A 33 6.25 0.36 -6.89
CA PRO A 33 5.74 0.67 -5.56
C PRO A 33 6.63 0.04 -4.47
N THR A 34 6.60 0.62 -3.27
CA THR A 34 7.18 -0.02 -2.11
C THR A 34 6.15 -1.00 -1.55
N LEU A 35 6.59 -2.20 -1.20
CA LEU A 35 5.70 -3.21 -0.62
C LEU A 35 5.75 -3.14 0.89
N ALA A 36 4.61 -3.36 1.54
CA ALA A 36 4.56 -3.31 3.00
C ALA A 36 3.54 -4.30 3.54
N GLY A 37 3.72 -4.68 4.80
CA GLY A 37 2.82 -5.59 5.48
C GLY A 37 3.36 -5.88 6.88
N ARG A 38 2.62 -6.69 7.63
CA ARG A 38 3.01 -7.06 8.99
C ARG A 38 4.08 -8.15 9.00
N ASN A 39 4.03 -9.07 8.05
CA ASN A 39 4.95 -10.22 8.02
C ASN A 39 6.18 -9.88 7.21
N LYS A 40 7.25 -9.53 7.91
CA LYS A 40 8.49 -9.09 7.28
C LYS A 40 9.02 -10.13 6.28
N ALA A 41 9.06 -11.39 6.68
CA ALA A 41 9.64 -12.44 5.84
C ALA A 41 8.89 -12.57 4.51
N LYS A 42 7.57 -12.54 4.55
CA LYS A 42 6.76 -12.68 3.35
C LYS A 42 6.84 -11.45 2.45
N VAL A 43 6.79 -10.26 3.03
CA VAL A 43 6.88 -9.02 2.27
C VAL A 43 8.26 -8.90 1.63
N GLU A 44 9.31 -9.21 2.39
CA GLU A 44 10.67 -9.17 1.89
C GLU A 44 10.87 -10.14 0.73
N ALA A 45 10.36 -11.37 0.86
CA ALA A 45 10.50 -12.37 -0.19
C ALA A 45 9.84 -11.91 -1.49
N LEU A 46 8.63 -11.35 -1.40
CA LEU A 46 7.95 -10.84 -2.58
C LEU A 46 8.69 -9.65 -3.18
N ALA A 47 9.16 -8.74 -2.34
CA ALA A 47 9.89 -7.57 -2.81
C ALA A 47 11.18 -7.97 -3.53
N GLN A 48 11.90 -8.94 -3.00
CA GLN A 48 13.12 -9.44 -3.65
C GLN A 48 12.80 -10.08 -5.00
N GLU A 49 11.73 -10.84 -5.06
CA GLU A 49 11.30 -11.47 -6.32
C GLU A 49 10.98 -10.42 -7.37
N LEU A 50 10.34 -9.32 -7.00
CA LEU A 50 9.89 -8.28 -7.92
C LEU A 50 10.88 -7.14 -8.10
N GLY A 51 11.97 -7.14 -7.33
CA GLY A 51 12.97 -6.06 -7.41
C GLY A 51 12.49 -4.75 -6.82
N LEU A 52 11.66 -4.81 -5.77
CA LEU A 52 11.08 -3.63 -5.13
C LEU A 52 11.60 -3.45 -3.71
N GLY A 53 11.47 -2.21 -3.19
CA GLY A 53 11.72 -1.96 -1.79
C GLY A 53 10.59 -2.45 -0.91
N TYR A 54 10.84 -2.59 0.39
CA TYR A 54 9.82 -3.05 1.30
C TYR A 54 9.95 -2.41 2.67
N LYS A 55 8.83 -2.45 3.42
CA LYS A 55 8.75 -2.06 4.82
C LYS A 55 7.88 -3.07 5.54
N ALA A 56 8.18 -3.33 6.81
CA ALA A 56 7.35 -4.23 7.61
C ALA A 56 6.93 -3.51 8.88
N PHE A 57 5.63 -3.37 9.08
CA PHE A 57 5.09 -2.73 10.28
C PHE A 57 3.63 -3.13 10.48
N GLY A 58 3.20 -3.13 11.75
CA GLY A 58 1.81 -3.37 12.08
C GLY A 58 1.05 -2.04 12.19
N LEU A 59 -0.22 -2.12 12.53
CA LEU A 59 -1.09 -0.95 12.65
C LEU A 59 -1.47 -0.65 14.11
N ASP A 60 -0.63 -1.08 15.05
CA ASP A 60 -0.92 -0.94 16.47
C ASP A 60 -0.67 0.46 17.04
N ASN A 61 0.23 1.19 16.41
CA ASN A 61 0.62 2.52 16.86
C ASN A 61 0.54 3.48 15.68
N MET A 62 -0.44 4.38 15.73
CA MET A 62 -0.72 5.27 14.61
C MET A 62 0.42 6.24 14.32
N ASP A 63 1.12 6.72 15.36
CA ASP A 63 2.25 7.62 15.14
C ASP A 63 3.39 6.90 14.43
N ALA A 64 3.66 5.66 14.81
CA ALA A 64 4.68 4.86 14.14
C ALA A 64 4.29 4.57 12.70
N VAL A 65 3.00 4.27 12.44
CA VAL A 65 2.52 4.03 11.08
C VAL A 65 2.68 5.30 10.24
N SER A 66 2.30 6.46 10.77
CA SER A 66 2.42 7.71 10.01
C SER A 66 3.88 8.03 9.69
N GLU A 67 4.82 7.69 10.57
CA GLU A 67 6.24 7.86 10.29
C GLU A 67 6.67 6.97 9.11
N GLN A 68 6.17 5.73 9.07
CA GLN A 68 6.50 4.83 7.97
C GLN A 68 5.94 5.32 6.64
N LEU A 69 4.86 6.10 6.66
CA LEU A 69 4.21 6.60 5.45
C LEU A 69 4.77 7.94 4.98
N GLN A 70 5.70 8.54 5.74
CA GLN A 70 6.29 9.82 5.35
C GLN A 70 6.97 9.70 3.99
N GLY A 71 6.73 10.66 3.13
CA GLY A 71 7.32 10.68 1.80
C GLY A 71 6.53 9.93 0.74
N PHE A 72 5.56 9.14 1.13
CA PHE A 72 4.68 8.47 0.17
C PHE A 72 3.47 9.35 -0.11
N LYS A 73 3.08 9.45 -1.37
CA LYS A 73 1.92 10.24 -1.77
C LYS A 73 0.64 9.42 -1.79
N LEU A 74 0.75 8.12 -1.93
CA LEU A 74 -0.40 7.24 -2.06
C LEU A 74 -0.17 5.94 -1.30
N VAL A 75 -1.17 5.53 -0.53
CA VAL A 75 -1.18 4.24 0.15
C VAL A 75 -2.31 3.40 -0.42
N MET A 76 -1.98 2.27 -1.02
CA MET A 76 -2.94 1.28 -1.47
C MET A 76 -3.07 0.24 -0.36
N HIS A 77 -4.22 0.22 0.31
CA HIS A 77 -4.43 -0.64 1.47
C HIS A 77 -5.11 -1.93 1.05
N CYS A 78 -4.40 -3.04 1.17
CA CYS A 78 -4.89 -4.36 0.76
C CYS A 78 -4.95 -5.35 1.92
N ALA A 79 -4.66 -4.92 3.14
CA ALA A 79 -4.64 -5.81 4.29
C ALA A 79 -6.03 -5.98 4.87
N GLY A 80 -6.53 -7.19 4.93
CA GLY A 80 -7.79 -7.50 5.59
C GLY A 80 -7.57 -7.91 7.03
N PRO A 81 -8.62 -7.96 7.84
CA PRO A 81 -9.97 -7.51 7.53
C PRO A 81 -10.08 -5.99 7.55
N PHE A 82 -10.72 -5.44 6.54
CA PHE A 82 -10.78 -3.99 6.37
C PHE A 82 -11.51 -3.29 7.50
N SER A 83 -12.49 -3.94 8.11
CA SER A 83 -13.22 -3.37 9.23
C SER A 83 -12.29 -3.06 10.41
N ALA A 84 -11.19 -3.80 10.54
CA ALA A 84 -10.24 -3.62 11.64
C ALA A 84 -9.06 -2.74 11.26
N THR A 85 -8.71 -2.66 9.97
CA THR A 85 -7.45 -2.04 9.53
C THR A 85 -7.63 -0.73 8.78
N SER A 86 -8.79 -0.48 8.16
CA SER A 86 -8.95 0.69 7.31
C SER A 86 -8.92 2.00 8.10
N LYS A 87 -9.59 2.05 9.26
CA LYS A 87 -9.64 3.30 10.03
C LYS A 87 -8.26 3.75 10.51
N PRO A 88 -7.46 2.91 11.18
CA PRO A 88 -6.12 3.36 11.60
C PRO A 88 -5.23 3.72 10.40
N MET A 89 -5.35 3.01 9.29
CA MET A 89 -4.55 3.34 8.11
C MET A 89 -4.99 4.68 7.52
N MET A 90 -6.29 4.96 7.43
CA MET A 90 -6.78 6.25 6.96
C MET A 90 -6.28 7.39 7.82
N GLU A 91 -6.34 7.23 9.14
CA GLU A 91 -5.87 8.27 10.05
C GLU A 91 -4.37 8.51 9.90
N ALA A 92 -3.60 7.44 9.73
CA ALA A 92 -2.16 7.55 9.52
C ALA A 92 -1.84 8.26 8.21
N CYS A 93 -2.61 8.00 7.15
CA CYS A 93 -2.44 8.68 5.87
C CYS A 93 -2.71 10.17 5.99
N ILE A 94 -3.76 10.55 6.73
CA ILE A 94 -4.06 11.96 6.97
C ILE A 94 -2.89 12.63 7.68
N LYS A 95 -2.34 12.02 8.71
CA LYS A 95 -1.18 12.56 9.43
C LYS A 95 0.04 12.69 8.55
N ALA A 96 0.28 11.72 7.68
CA ALA A 96 1.45 11.71 6.81
C ALA A 96 1.28 12.54 5.54
N GLY A 97 0.07 12.99 5.26
CA GLY A 97 -0.21 13.75 4.04
C GLY A 97 -0.32 12.88 2.80
N ALA A 98 -0.65 11.61 2.94
CA ALA A 98 -0.76 10.67 1.84
C ALA A 98 -2.22 10.44 1.46
N HIS A 99 -2.45 10.16 0.20
CA HIS A 99 -3.76 9.72 -0.27
C HIS A 99 -3.98 8.28 0.13
N TYR A 100 -5.23 7.93 0.39
CA TYR A 100 -5.59 6.59 0.85
C TYR A 100 -6.55 5.94 -0.13
N LEU A 101 -6.21 4.72 -0.56
CA LEU A 101 -7.11 3.88 -1.34
C LEU A 101 -7.18 2.52 -0.65
N ASP A 102 -8.37 1.93 -0.56
CA ASP A 102 -8.46 0.56 -0.08
C ASP A 102 -9.31 -0.29 -1.03
N ILE A 103 -9.17 -1.60 -0.87
CA ILE A 103 -9.89 -2.55 -1.67
C ILE A 103 -10.78 -3.34 -0.73
N THR A 104 -12.04 -2.92 -0.63
CA THR A 104 -13.02 -3.57 0.22
C THR A 104 -13.96 -4.48 -0.57
N GLY A 105 -13.86 -4.44 -1.91
CA GLY A 105 -14.67 -5.25 -2.80
C GLY A 105 -14.59 -4.67 -4.21
N GLU A 106 -15.06 -5.43 -5.18
CA GLU A 106 -14.96 -5.01 -6.58
C GLU A 106 -15.64 -3.68 -6.85
N ILE A 107 -16.83 -3.49 -6.28
CA ILE A 107 -17.59 -2.26 -6.48
C ILE A 107 -16.82 -1.06 -5.95
N SER A 108 -16.22 -1.19 -4.77
CA SER A 108 -15.43 -0.12 -4.18
C SER A 108 -14.23 0.23 -5.03
N VAL A 109 -13.59 -0.75 -5.63
CA VAL A 109 -12.45 -0.53 -6.52
C VAL A 109 -12.87 0.29 -7.74
N PHE A 110 -13.99 -0.06 -8.35
CA PHE A 110 -14.50 0.69 -9.50
C PHE A 110 -14.88 2.12 -9.14
N GLU A 111 -15.53 2.30 -7.99
CA GLU A 111 -15.90 3.64 -7.54
C GLU A 111 -14.67 4.51 -7.28
N LEU A 112 -13.64 3.94 -6.67
CA LEU A 112 -12.39 4.66 -6.44
C LEU A 112 -11.72 5.05 -7.75
N ALA A 113 -11.68 4.13 -8.71
CA ALA A 113 -11.09 4.41 -10.01
C ALA A 113 -11.80 5.57 -10.70
N GLN A 114 -13.13 5.61 -10.62
CA GLN A 114 -13.91 6.69 -11.21
C GLN A 114 -13.67 8.01 -10.49
N SER A 115 -13.55 7.99 -9.17
CA SER A 115 -13.36 9.21 -8.39
C SER A 115 -11.99 9.84 -8.60
N LEU A 116 -11.02 9.06 -9.05
CA LEU A 116 -9.66 9.54 -9.28
C LEU A 116 -9.43 10.09 -10.69
N ASN A 117 -10.37 9.88 -11.57
CA ASN A 117 -10.24 10.38 -12.96
C ASN A 117 -10.70 11.82 -13.12
#